data_9675e8d3c5faff7bd6f3ea1695c57237
#
_entry.id   9675e8d3c5faff7bd6f3ea1695c57237
#
_cell.length_a   1.000
_cell.length_b   1.000
_cell.length_c   1.000
_cell.angle_alpha   90.00
_cell.angle_beta   90.00
_cell.angle_gamma   90.00
#
_symmetry.space_group_name_H-M   'P 1'
#
loop_
_entity.id
_entity.type
_entity.pdbx_description
1 polymer ?
#
loop_
_entity_poly.entity_id
_entity_poly.type
_entity_poly.pdbx_seq_one_letter_code
_entity_poly.pdbx_strand_id
1 'polypeptide(L)'
;MTIANENRITIAILALGGQGGGVLADWIQEVARAEGWLAQGTSVPGVAQRTGSTVYYVELAKPDGSGRLPVMAQMPMPGDVDVVVASELMETGRALLRGFSTVGRTTLIGSTHRIYAIGEKQAMGDGRGNGDKIIEAAYQRSKRFIGFDMEEATDRSGSVISAIMFGALAGSGGLPFAADTYRAAIEHSGIAVKSNLKGFQEGFDRAQQPVAMPGEIVHDLPVPTTEQGRALASRIVANLPAPAQANALHGVAKLMDWQDGAYAALYLDRLESVAALDVAPFELTAETARHLALWMGYEDTIRVADLKTRASRVSRVRGEVKAQDDQILSITEFMHPRLQEVCETLPAGIGRRILASKGLTKLLGRFFTEGRHVETTGLRWFLALRTVAAMRSIRPRSLRYIEEQERIEHWLDLVRTEAARDRELALELVRCQRLIKGYGDTFERGLGNYQRIINEHRHRRRSAKEIRQLREFALADDKSEAFNQALRQAN
;
A
#
# COMPACT_ATOMS: atom_id res chain seq x y z
N MET A 1 -31.29 9.53 -25.91
CA MET A 1 -31.44 10.99 -25.70
C MET A 1 -31.98 11.17 -24.30
N THR A 2 -31.12 11.34 -23.30
CA THR A 2 -31.50 11.60 -21.90
C THR A 2 -31.73 13.11 -21.82
N ILE A 3 -32.95 13.53 -21.61
CA ILE A 3 -33.26 14.93 -21.35
C ILE A 3 -32.62 15.24 -19.98
N ALA A 4 -31.56 16.01 -19.97
CA ALA A 4 -31.02 16.57 -18.73
C ALA A 4 -32.12 17.42 -18.10
N ASN A 5 -32.69 16.97 -17.00
CA ASN A 5 -33.75 17.69 -16.33
C ASN A 5 -33.09 18.84 -15.58
N GLU A 6 -33.10 20.04 -16.16
CA GLU A 6 -32.48 21.26 -15.59
C GLU A 6 -32.97 21.61 -14.16
N ASN A 7 -34.03 20.93 -13.73
CA ASN A 7 -34.69 21.15 -12.44
C ASN A 7 -34.32 20.09 -11.38
N ARG A 8 -33.44 19.12 -11.70
CA ARG A 8 -33.05 18.04 -10.78
C ARG A 8 -31.57 17.81 -10.84
N ILE A 9 -30.91 17.69 -9.70
CA ILE A 9 -29.47 17.36 -9.58
C ILE A 9 -29.33 16.18 -8.61
N THR A 10 -28.51 15.21 -9.02
CA THR A 10 -28.27 13.98 -8.26
C THR A 10 -26.81 13.87 -7.86
N ILE A 11 -26.55 13.58 -6.59
CA ILE A 11 -25.20 13.55 -6.02
C ILE A 11 -25.03 12.23 -5.28
N ALA A 12 -23.97 11.49 -5.62
CA ALA A 12 -23.56 10.29 -4.89
C ALA A 12 -22.22 10.56 -4.15
N ILE A 13 -22.22 10.34 -2.85
CA ILE A 13 -21.03 10.49 -2.00
C ILE A 13 -20.62 9.11 -1.52
N LEU A 14 -19.40 8.69 -1.83
CA LEU A 14 -18.82 7.44 -1.38
C LEU A 14 -17.72 7.77 -0.36
N ALA A 15 -17.97 7.45 0.91
CA ALA A 15 -17.04 7.76 1.98
C ALA A 15 -16.84 6.56 2.92
N LEU A 16 -15.60 6.36 3.36
CA LEU A 16 -15.30 5.41 4.43
C LEU A 16 -15.87 5.90 5.77
N GLY A 17 -16.13 4.96 6.67
CA GLY A 17 -16.54 5.29 8.04
C GLY A 17 -15.54 6.24 8.70
N GLY A 18 -16.05 7.31 9.31
CA GLY A 18 -15.24 8.36 9.95
C GLY A 18 -14.77 9.49 9.03
N GLN A 19 -14.95 9.42 7.71
CA GLN A 19 -14.54 10.47 6.76
C GLN A 19 -15.62 11.54 6.51
N GLY A 20 -16.62 11.63 7.37
CA GLY A 20 -17.59 12.74 7.37
C GLY A 20 -18.55 12.81 6.18
N GLY A 21 -18.81 11.68 5.51
CA GLY A 21 -19.74 11.65 4.36
C GLY A 21 -21.16 12.11 4.71
N GLY A 22 -21.64 11.81 5.93
CA GLY A 22 -22.93 12.31 6.43
C GLY A 22 -22.93 13.82 6.61
N VAL A 23 -21.90 14.37 7.22
CA VAL A 23 -21.74 15.82 7.39
C VAL A 23 -21.72 16.54 6.05
N LEU A 24 -21.03 15.98 5.06
CA LEU A 24 -21.01 16.51 3.70
C LEU A 24 -22.41 16.50 3.07
N ALA A 25 -23.15 15.40 3.22
CA ALA A 25 -24.51 15.29 2.72
C ALA A 25 -25.46 16.31 3.37
N ASP A 26 -25.31 16.55 4.69
CA ASP A 26 -26.10 17.52 5.41
C ASP A 26 -25.79 18.96 4.97
N TRP A 27 -24.54 19.33 4.80
CA TRP A 27 -24.12 20.64 4.29
C TRP A 27 -24.64 20.89 2.87
N ILE A 28 -24.61 19.90 1.98
CA ILE A 28 -25.14 20.01 0.61
C ILE A 28 -26.65 20.31 0.66
N GLN A 29 -27.40 19.62 1.52
CA GLN A 29 -28.83 19.86 1.69
C GLN A 29 -29.12 21.24 2.26
N GLU A 30 -28.28 21.73 3.18
CA GLU A 30 -28.40 23.06 3.77
C GLU A 30 -28.21 24.15 2.68
N VAL A 31 -27.15 24.03 1.87
CA VAL A 31 -26.92 24.94 0.73
C VAL A 31 -28.12 24.95 -0.20
N ALA A 32 -28.64 23.80 -0.58
CA ALA A 32 -29.78 23.72 -1.50
C ALA A 32 -31.03 24.38 -0.92
N ARG A 33 -31.30 24.16 0.37
CA ARG A 33 -32.45 24.80 1.06
C ARG A 33 -32.29 26.31 1.14
N ALA A 34 -31.07 26.80 1.42
CA ALA A 34 -30.78 28.25 1.47
C ALA A 34 -31.01 28.92 0.10
N GLU A 35 -30.80 28.18 -0.98
CA GLU A 35 -31.04 28.62 -2.36
C GLU A 35 -32.47 28.33 -2.86
N GLY A 36 -33.36 27.92 -1.96
CA GLY A 36 -34.78 27.68 -2.25
C GLY A 36 -35.07 26.39 -3.02
N TRP A 37 -34.13 25.43 -3.03
CA TRP A 37 -34.33 24.11 -3.61
C TRP A 37 -34.87 23.12 -2.59
N LEU A 38 -35.60 22.13 -3.06
CA LEU A 38 -35.98 20.95 -2.27
C LEU A 38 -34.77 19.99 -2.25
N ALA A 39 -34.46 19.43 -1.07
CA ALA A 39 -33.34 18.54 -0.89
C ALA A 39 -33.73 17.31 -0.06
N GLN A 40 -33.37 16.13 -0.54
CA GLN A 40 -33.50 14.86 0.17
C GLN A 40 -32.14 14.16 0.23
N GLY A 41 -31.75 13.74 1.41
CA GLY A 41 -30.56 12.91 1.62
C GLY A 41 -30.93 11.54 2.15
N THR A 42 -30.28 10.50 1.63
CA THR A 42 -30.38 9.12 2.09
C THR A 42 -28.99 8.53 2.31
N SER A 43 -28.89 7.47 3.08
CA SER A 43 -27.64 6.74 3.25
C SER A 43 -27.86 5.24 3.16
N VAL A 44 -26.99 4.58 2.39
CA VAL A 44 -26.96 3.13 2.29
C VAL A 44 -25.64 2.65 2.89
N PRO A 45 -25.66 2.15 4.13
CA PRO A 45 -24.44 1.64 4.76
C PRO A 45 -23.95 0.41 4.00
N GLY A 46 -22.64 0.35 3.75
CA GLY A 46 -22.00 -0.82 3.16
C GLY A 46 -22.11 -2.02 4.09
N VAL A 47 -22.44 -3.20 3.53
CA VAL A 47 -22.70 -4.44 4.29
C VAL A 47 -21.46 -5.00 4.99
N ALA A 48 -20.27 -4.51 4.72
CA ALA A 48 -19.03 -5.00 5.33
C ALA A 48 -18.61 -4.14 6.53
N GLN A 49 -18.82 -4.64 7.72
CA GLN A 49 -18.49 -4.00 9.01
C GLN A 49 -17.00 -3.67 9.22
N ARG A 50 -16.10 -4.00 8.30
CA ARG A 50 -14.64 -3.80 8.46
C ARG A 50 -13.96 -3.02 7.31
N THR A 51 -14.66 -2.78 6.21
CA THR A 51 -14.21 -1.93 5.10
C THR A 51 -15.40 -1.22 4.45
N GLY A 52 -16.48 -1.03 5.21
CA GLY A 52 -17.73 -0.53 4.68
C GLY A 52 -17.63 0.95 4.35
N SER A 53 -17.58 1.28 3.05
CA SER A 53 -17.94 2.60 2.62
C SER A 53 -19.46 2.74 2.67
N THR A 54 -19.92 3.88 3.14
CA THR A 54 -21.31 4.28 3.06
C THR A 54 -21.51 5.09 1.79
N VAL A 55 -22.56 4.79 1.06
CA VAL A 55 -23.02 5.62 -0.04
C VAL A 55 -24.10 6.54 0.48
N TYR A 56 -23.82 7.84 0.47
CA TYR A 56 -24.85 8.86 0.71
C TYR A 56 -25.34 9.33 -0.66
N TYR A 57 -26.64 9.46 -0.77
CA TYR A 57 -27.28 9.97 -1.98
C TYR A 57 -28.07 11.21 -1.64
N VAL A 58 -27.81 12.29 -2.36
CA VAL A 58 -28.51 13.56 -2.22
C VAL A 58 -29.18 13.90 -3.54
N GLU A 59 -30.47 14.16 -3.50
CA GLU A 59 -31.24 14.60 -4.64
C GLU A 59 -31.78 15.99 -4.37
N LEU A 60 -31.53 16.88 -5.32
CA LEU A 60 -31.96 18.28 -5.26
C LEU A 60 -32.97 18.53 -6.38
N ALA A 61 -34.06 19.21 -6.07
CA ALA A 61 -35.07 19.56 -7.05
C ALA A 61 -35.47 21.04 -6.93
N LYS A 62 -35.52 21.72 -8.04
CA LYS A 62 -36.02 23.09 -8.11
C LYS A 62 -37.56 23.07 -8.05
N PRO A 63 -38.21 23.87 -7.20
CA PRO A 63 -39.63 23.97 -7.18
C PRO A 63 -40.19 24.40 -8.56
N ASP A 64 -41.20 23.72 -9.03
CA ASP A 64 -41.84 24.01 -10.33
C ASP A 64 -42.98 25.03 -10.24
N GLY A 65 -43.26 25.56 -9.06
CA GLY A 65 -44.33 26.50 -8.79
C GLY A 65 -45.74 25.86 -8.71
N SER A 66 -45.87 24.56 -8.94
CA SER A 66 -47.17 23.86 -8.89
C SER A 66 -47.65 23.58 -7.46
N GLY A 67 -46.80 23.75 -6.45
CA GLY A 67 -47.05 23.36 -5.09
C GLY A 67 -47.03 21.85 -4.83
N ARG A 68 -46.69 21.03 -5.83
CA ARG A 68 -46.52 19.58 -5.68
C ARG A 68 -45.09 19.26 -5.33
N LEU A 69 -44.88 18.35 -4.37
CA LEU A 69 -43.55 17.85 -4.03
C LEU A 69 -43.13 16.83 -5.10
N PRO A 70 -41.88 16.91 -5.61
CA PRO A 70 -41.34 15.93 -6.53
C PRO A 70 -41.13 14.57 -5.83
N VAL A 71 -41.27 13.50 -6.62
CA VAL A 71 -40.87 12.16 -6.14
C VAL A 71 -39.38 12.03 -6.29
N MET A 72 -38.68 11.88 -5.17
CA MET A 72 -37.22 11.74 -5.13
C MET A 72 -36.82 10.27 -4.92
N ALA A 73 -35.71 9.86 -5.53
CA ALA A 73 -35.18 8.51 -5.39
C ALA A 73 -34.48 8.32 -4.05
N GLN A 74 -34.44 7.08 -3.55
CA GLN A 74 -33.73 6.72 -2.33
C GLN A 74 -32.28 6.27 -2.56
N MET A 75 -31.91 5.95 -3.81
CA MET A 75 -30.61 5.42 -4.16
C MET A 75 -30.12 5.97 -5.52
N PRO A 76 -28.81 6.13 -5.69
CA PRO A 76 -28.26 6.52 -6.99
C PRO A 76 -28.47 5.41 -8.02
N MET A 77 -28.90 5.78 -9.21
CA MET A 77 -29.05 4.87 -10.34
C MET A 77 -27.82 4.94 -11.24
N PRO A 78 -27.31 3.81 -11.74
CA PRO A 78 -26.23 3.80 -12.73
C PRO A 78 -26.61 4.65 -13.95
N GLY A 79 -25.70 5.53 -14.37
CA GLY A 79 -25.93 6.44 -15.51
C GLY A 79 -26.77 7.69 -15.22
N ASP A 80 -27.32 7.84 -14.00
CA ASP A 80 -28.21 8.95 -13.63
C ASP A 80 -27.65 9.75 -12.42
N VAL A 81 -26.32 9.97 -12.37
CA VAL A 81 -25.67 10.76 -11.33
C VAL A 81 -24.92 11.94 -11.94
N ASP A 82 -25.26 13.16 -11.51
CA ASP A 82 -24.64 14.39 -12.01
C ASP A 82 -23.27 14.66 -11.36
N VAL A 83 -23.17 14.42 -10.06
CA VAL A 83 -21.95 14.62 -9.30
C VAL A 83 -21.66 13.40 -8.44
N VAL A 84 -20.43 12.90 -8.52
CA VAL A 84 -19.90 11.89 -7.61
C VAL A 84 -18.78 12.50 -6.78
N VAL A 85 -18.83 12.31 -5.46
CA VAL A 85 -17.76 12.69 -4.53
C VAL A 85 -17.23 11.45 -3.82
N ALA A 86 -15.92 11.17 -3.95
CA ALA A 86 -15.28 10.01 -3.36
C ALA A 86 -14.16 10.42 -2.40
N SER A 87 -14.21 9.95 -1.17
CA SER A 87 -13.31 10.37 -0.10
C SER A 87 -11.91 9.77 -0.22
N GLU A 88 -11.72 8.70 -1.01
CA GLU A 88 -10.41 8.07 -1.27
C GLU A 88 -10.44 7.32 -2.61
N LEU A 89 -9.26 6.87 -3.07
CA LEU A 89 -9.09 6.35 -4.44
C LEU A 89 -9.90 5.09 -4.73
N MET A 90 -10.02 4.16 -3.76
CA MET A 90 -10.79 2.93 -3.98
C MET A 90 -12.30 3.21 -4.04
N GLU A 91 -12.77 4.26 -3.36
CA GLU A 91 -14.15 4.71 -3.48
C GLU A 91 -14.42 5.33 -4.84
N THR A 92 -13.45 6.08 -5.40
CA THR A 92 -13.49 6.50 -6.81
C THR A 92 -13.63 5.30 -7.74
N GLY A 93 -12.81 4.27 -7.58
CA GLY A 93 -12.89 3.02 -8.34
C GLY A 93 -14.25 2.31 -8.17
N ARG A 94 -14.79 2.31 -6.96
CA ARG A 94 -16.11 1.69 -6.68
C ARG A 94 -17.25 2.45 -7.34
N ALA A 95 -17.21 3.78 -7.39
CA ALA A 95 -18.18 4.60 -8.10
C ALA A 95 -18.19 4.29 -9.61
N LEU A 96 -17.00 4.12 -10.19
CA LEU A 96 -16.84 3.72 -11.60
C LEU A 96 -17.40 2.31 -11.86
N LEU A 97 -17.12 1.35 -11.00
CA LEU A 97 -17.61 -0.04 -11.11
C LEU A 97 -19.12 -0.13 -10.97
N ARG A 98 -19.72 0.70 -10.12
CA ARG A 98 -21.18 0.78 -9.95
C ARG A 98 -21.89 1.55 -11.06
N GLY A 99 -21.14 2.11 -12.02
CA GLY A 99 -21.69 2.88 -13.12
C GLY A 99 -22.28 4.23 -12.70
N PHE A 100 -21.89 4.78 -11.55
CA PHE A 100 -22.35 6.10 -11.11
C PHE A 100 -21.71 7.23 -11.92
N SER A 101 -20.52 7.00 -12.49
CA SER A 101 -19.85 7.98 -13.34
C SER A 101 -20.02 7.64 -14.82
N THR A 102 -20.37 8.64 -15.62
CA THR A 102 -20.57 8.54 -17.07
C THR A 102 -19.95 9.73 -17.80
N VAL A 103 -19.40 9.46 -19.00
CA VAL A 103 -18.70 10.46 -19.84
C VAL A 103 -19.56 11.65 -20.22
N GLY A 104 -20.86 11.44 -20.47
CA GLY A 104 -21.75 12.49 -20.94
C GLY A 104 -22.35 13.38 -19.85
N ARG A 105 -22.22 12.99 -18.57
CA ARG A 105 -23.01 13.62 -17.50
C ARG A 105 -22.20 13.94 -16.24
N THR A 106 -21.44 13.01 -15.71
CA THR A 106 -20.95 13.03 -14.35
C THR A 106 -19.71 13.88 -14.13
N THR A 107 -19.74 14.86 -13.23
CA THR A 107 -18.55 15.43 -12.61
C THR A 107 -18.11 14.54 -11.47
N LEU A 108 -16.95 13.91 -11.60
CA LEU A 108 -16.35 13.01 -10.62
C LEU A 108 -15.28 13.76 -9.82
N ILE A 109 -15.50 13.91 -8.52
CA ILE A 109 -14.57 14.53 -7.58
C ILE A 109 -14.04 13.40 -6.70
N GLY A 110 -12.74 13.11 -6.75
CA GLY A 110 -12.17 11.97 -6.04
C GLY A 110 -10.82 12.28 -5.42
N SER A 111 -10.61 11.82 -4.20
CA SER A 111 -9.27 11.88 -3.61
C SER A 111 -8.36 10.85 -4.25
N THR A 112 -7.11 11.24 -4.50
CA THR A 112 -6.08 10.36 -5.03
C THR A 112 -5.31 9.62 -3.94
N HIS A 113 -5.44 10.03 -2.67
CA HIS A 113 -4.86 9.26 -1.57
C HIS A 113 -5.53 7.89 -1.44
N ARG A 114 -4.82 6.94 -0.85
CA ARG A 114 -5.25 5.55 -0.83
C ARG A 114 -5.22 4.94 0.56
N ILE A 115 -6.35 4.38 0.98
CA ILE A 115 -6.45 3.54 2.16
C ILE A 115 -6.53 2.08 1.71
N TYR A 116 -5.51 1.30 2.04
CA TYR A 116 -5.47 -0.13 1.67
C TYR A 116 -6.53 -0.92 2.43
N ALA A 117 -7.39 -1.62 1.69
CA ALA A 117 -8.37 -2.53 2.25
C ALA A 117 -7.70 -3.71 3.01
N ILE A 118 -8.41 -4.32 3.95
CA ILE A 118 -7.88 -5.47 4.71
C ILE A 118 -7.47 -6.60 3.77
N GLY A 119 -8.26 -6.90 2.74
CA GLY A 119 -7.93 -7.92 1.74
C GLY A 119 -6.63 -7.65 0.99
N GLU A 120 -6.33 -6.38 0.69
CA GLU A 120 -5.08 -5.98 0.06
C GLU A 120 -3.88 -6.14 1.02
N LYS A 121 -4.09 -5.83 2.31
CA LYS A 121 -3.05 -5.96 3.35
C LYS A 121 -2.76 -7.42 3.71
N GLN A 122 -3.76 -8.29 3.63
CA GLN A 122 -3.65 -9.71 3.97
C GLN A 122 -3.21 -10.58 2.81
N ALA A 123 -3.24 -10.07 1.57
CA ALA A 123 -2.86 -10.85 0.41
C ALA A 123 -1.43 -11.39 0.52
N MET A 124 -1.24 -12.65 0.21
CA MET A 124 0.07 -13.31 0.21
C MET A 124 1.00 -12.75 -0.88
N GLY A 125 0.42 -12.29 -1.98
CA GLY A 125 1.10 -11.57 -3.06
C GLY A 125 1.07 -10.05 -2.87
N ASP A 126 1.29 -9.30 -3.95
CA ASP A 126 0.95 -7.89 -4.01
C ASP A 126 -0.56 -7.78 -4.21
N GLY A 127 -1.28 -7.69 -3.11
CA GLY A 127 -2.74 -7.56 -3.11
C GLY A 127 -3.23 -6.17 -3.48
N ARG A 128 -2.31 -5.23 -3.71
CA ARG A 128 -2.67 -3.85 -4.03
C ARG A 128 -3.28 -3.78 -5.43
N GLY A 129 -4.50 -3.27 -5.51
CA GLY A 129 -5.07 -2.85 -6.80
C GLY A 129 -4.19 -1.78 -7.45
N ASN A 130 -4.18 -1.69 -8.76
CA ASN A 130 -3.43 -0.65 -9.46
C ASN A 130 -4.17 0.69 -9.37
N GLY A 131 -3.66 1.63 -8.56
CA GLY A 131 -4.23 2.96 -8.38
C GLY A 131 -4.26 3.79 -9.67
N ASP A 132 -3.22 3.69 -10.48
CA ASP A 132 -3.09 4.47 -11.72
C ASP A 132 -4.19 4.11 -12.72
N LYS A 133 -4.56 2.82 -12.80
CA LYS A 133 -5.69 2.37 -13.62
C LYS A 133 -7.04 2.94 -13.16
N ILE A 134 -7.20 3.18 -11.86
CA ILE A 134 -8.41 3.82 -11.34
C ILE A 134 -8.46 5.28 -11.76
N ILE A 135 -7.34 5.99 -11.65
CA ILE A 135 -7.22 7.40 -12.07
C ILE A 135 -7.44 7.53 -13.58
N GLU A 136 -6.79 6.67 -14.38
CA GLU A 136 -6.99 6.62 -15.82
C GLU A 136 -8.47 6.37 -16.18
N ALA A 137 -9.11 5.38 -15.54
CA ALA A 137 -10.51 5.09 -15.73
C ALA A 137 -11.42 6.24 -15.29
N ALA A 138 -11.05 7.01 -14.25
CA ALA A 138 -11.77 8.19 -13.81
C ALA A 138 -11.78 9.28 -14.89
N TYR A 139 -10.66 9.52 -15.55
CA TYR A 139 -10.59 10.44 -16.71
C TYR A 139 -11.41 9.96 -17.88
N GLN A 140 -11.33 8.64 -18.21
CA GLN A 140 -11.99 8.09 -19.38
C GLN A 140 -13.51 7.95 -19.21
N ARG A 141 -14.01 7.79 -17.99
CA ARG A 141 -15.41 7.43 -17.69
C ARG A 141 -16.18 8.51 -16.94
N SER A 142 -15.69 9.73 -16.89
CA SER A 142 -16.42 10.89 -16.39
C SER A 142 -16.48 12.00 -17.42
N LYS A 143 -17.45 12.90 -17.29
CA LYS A 143 -17.51 14.15 -18.08
C LYS A 143 -16.33 15.07 -17.69
N ARG A 144 -16.02 15.11 -16.40
CA ARG A 144 -14.90 15.85 -15.82
C ARG A 144 -14.44 15.12 -14.56
N PHE A 145 -13.15 14.84 -14.46
CA PHE A 145 -12.54 14.32 -13.23
C PHE A 145 -11.76 15.43 -12.53
N ILE A 146 -11.99 15.59 -11.24
CA ILE A 146 -11.25 16.47 -10.34
C ILE A 146 -10.61 15.57 -9.27
N GLY A 147 -9.32 15.30 -9.44
CA GLY A 147 -8.56 14.40 -8.56
C GLY A 147 -7.36 15.09 -7.95
N PHE A 148 -7.22 15.03 -6.62
CA PHE A 148 -6.05 15.46 -5.87
C PHE A 148 -5.99 14.75 -4.53
N ASP A 149 -4.83 14.78 -3.88
CA ASP A 149 -4.69 14.19 -2.55
C ASP A 149 -5.41 15.05 -1.50
N MET A 150 -6.60 14.59 -1.09
CA MET A 150 -7.43 15.30 -0.11
C MET A 150 -6.96 15.07 1.32
N GLU A 151 -6.22 13.99 1.60
CA GLU A 151 -5.61 13.74 2.92
C GLU A 151 -4.48 14.74 3.16
N GLU A 152 -3.60 14.93 2.18
CA GLU A 152 -2.56 15.96 2.23
C GLU A 152 -3.17 17.37 2.39
N ALA A 153 -4.25 17.68 1.68
CA ALA A 153 -4.96 18.95 1.78
C ALA A 153 -5.58 19.13 3.19
N THR A 154 -6.09 18.04 3.78
CA THR A 154 -6.62 18.01 5.15
C THR A 154 -5.52 18.34 6.16
N ASP A 155 -4.35 17.71 6.03
CA ASP A 155 -3.22 17.94 6.93
C ASP A 155 -2.68 19.37 6.82
N ARG A 156 -2.56 19.94 5.62
CA ARG A 156 -2.13 21.33 5.43
C ARG A 156 -3.09 22.36 6.02
N SER A 157 -4.39 22.15 5.85
CA SER A 157 -5.40 23.08 6.34
C SER A 157 -5.70 22.93 7.85
N GLY A 158 -5.30 21.79 8.45
CA GLY A 158 -5.69 21.41 9.82
C GLY A 158 -7.20 21.23 9.99
N SER A 159 -7.86 20.74 8.93
CA SER A 159 -9.32 20.57 8.87
C SER A 159 -9.70 19.07 8.83
N VAL A 160 -10.89 18.78 8.35
CA VAL A 160 -11.40 17.43 8.09
C VAL A 160 -11.70 17.25 6.61
N ILE A 161 -11.59 16.00 6.14
CA ILE A 161 -11.71 15.69 4.69
C ILE A 161 -13.10 16.08 4.12
N SER A 162 -14.16 16.04 4.93
CA SER A 162 -15.49 16.51 4.49
C SER A 162 -15.51 17.99 4.10
N ALA A 163 -14.74 18.85 4.78
CA ALA A 163 -14.63 20.26 4.42
C ALA A 163 -13.84 20.45 3.11
N ILE A 164 -12.79 19.65 2.88
CA ILE A 164 -12.05 19.62 1.61
C ILE A 164 -12.97 19.18 0.47
N MET A 165 -13.71 18.08 0.63
CA MET A 165 -14.67 17.57 -0.36
C MET A 165 -15.76 18.61 -0.67
N PHE A 166 -16.26 19.29 0.35
CA PHE A 166 -17.28 20.34 0.20
C PHE A 166 -16.75 21.55 -0.58
N GLY A 167 -15.52 21.97 -0.30
CA GLY A 167 -14.83 23.00 -1.07
C GLY A 167 -14.60 22.59 -2.52
N ALA A 168 -14.16 21.33 -2.74
CA ALA A 168 -13.97 20.80 -4.09
C ALA A 168 -15.27 20.72 -4.88
N LEU A 169 -16.38 20.38 -4.23
CA LEU A 169 -17.71 20.41 -4.84
C LEU A 169 -18.08 21.82 -5.28
N ALA A 170 -17.93 22.82 -4.43
CA ALA A 170 -18.19 24.22 -4.77
C ALA A 170 -17.29 24.71 -5.91
N GLY A 171 -15.98 24.45 -5.82
CA GLY A 171 -14.98 24.83 -6.84
C GLY A 171 -15.14 24.11 -8.17
N SER A 172 -15.80 22.95 -8.18
CA SER A 172 -16.10 22.19 -9.40
C SER A 172 -17.14 22.86 -10.30
N GLY A 173 -18.01 23.72 -9.74
CA GLY A 173 -19.18 24.23 -10.45
C GLY A 173 -20.22 23.14 -10.75
N GLY A 174 -20.16 21.99 -10.07
CA GLY A 174 -21.11 20.89 -10.26
C GLY A 174 -22.52 21.18 -9.77
N LEU A 175 -22.68 22.18 -8.88
CA LEU A 175 -23.98 22.71 -8.44
C LEU A 175 -24.06 24.19 -8.78
N PRO A 176 -25.27 24.72 -9.08
CA PRO A 176 -25.48 26.09 -9.52
C PRO A 176 -25.55 27.10 -8.36
N PHE A 177 -24.78 26.90 -7.30
CA PHE A 177 -24.82 27.72 -6.10
C PHE A 177 -23.55 28.52 -5.89
N ALA A 178 -23.68 29.72 -5.32
CA ALA A 178 -22.53 30.58 -5.06
C ALA A 178 -21.64 30.03 -3.92
N ALA A 179 -20.32 30.23 -4.00
CA ALA A 179 -19.39 29.76 -2.95
C ALA A 179 -19.70 30.31 -1.56
N ASP A 180 -20.31 31.50 -1.48
CA ASP A 180 -20.65 32.11 -0.21
C ASP A 180 -21.79 31.37 0.50
N THR A 181 -22.73 30.77 -0.24
CA THR A 181 -23.79 29.92 0.35
C THR A 181 -23.21 28.66 1.00
N TYR A 182 -22.16 28.09 0.41
CA TYR A 182 -21.44 26.96 1.03
C TYR A 182 -20.71 27.37 2.31
N ARG A 183 -20.06 28.55 2.30
CA ARG A 183 -19.40 29.07 3.51
C ARG A 183 -20.41 29.31 4.64
N ALA A 184 -21.57 29.91 4.31
CA ALA A 184 -22.64 30.13 5.25
C ALA A 184 -23.17 28.83 5.87
N ALA A 185 -23.26 27.74 5.10
CA ALA A 185 -23.67 26.43 5.64
C ALA A 185 -22.66 25.89 6.67
N ILE A 186 -21.34 26.07 6.46
CA ILE A 186 -20.32 25.72 7.45
C ILE A 186 -20.47 26.57 8.71
N GLU A 187 -20.66 27.90 8.58
CA GLU A 187 -20.84 28.83 9.68
C GLU A 187 -22.09 28.50 10.51
N HIS A 188 -23.18 28.16 9.84
CA HIS A 188 -24.46 27.80 10.48
C HIS A 188 -24.34 26.49 11.27
N SER A 189 -23.52 25.56 10.83
CA SER A 189 -23.27 24.28 11.54
C SER A 189 -22.66 24.49 12.94
N GLY A 190 -21.96 25.59 13.17
CA GLY A 190 -21.30 25.92 14.43
C GLY A 190 -20.14 25.00 14.82
N ILE A 191 -19.85 23.99 14.02
CA ILE A 191 -18.84 22.94 14.34
C ILE A 191 -17.50 23.30 13.70
N ALA A 192 -16.48 23.53 14.54
CA ALA A 192 -15.08 23.77 14.09
C ALA A 192 -14.98 24.75 12.90
N VAL A 193 -15.81 25.80 12.91
CA VAL A 193 -16.05 26.71 11.77
C VAL A 193 -14.76 27.20 11.14
N LYS A 194 -13.83 27.70 11.97
CA LYS A 194 -12.57 28.29 11.48
C LYS A 194 -11.69 27.28 10.70
N SER A 195 -11.57 26.04 11.17
CA SER A 195 -10.80 25.02 10.49
C SER A 195 -11.53 24.50 9.25
N ASN A 196 -12.86 24.34 9.34
CA ASN A 196 -13.66 23.87 8.21
C ASN A 196 -13.70 24.89 7.06
N LEU A 197 -13.74 26.20 7.35
CA LEU A 197 -13.60 27.23 6.31
C LEU A 197 -12.23 27.22 5.65
N LYS A 198 -11.13 26.93 6.39
CA LYS A 198 -9.81 26.75 5.79
C LYS A 198 -9.78 25.52 4.89
N GLY A 199 -10.32 24.39 5.33
CA GLY A 199 -10.43 23.18 4.53
C GLY A 199 -11.27 23.39 3.27
N PHE A 200 -12.42 24.06 3.42
CA PHE A 200 -13.26 24.45 2.29
C PHE A 200 -12.47 25.25 1.25
N GLN A 201 -11.74 26.30 1.68
CA GLN A 201 -10.97 27.12 0.76
C GLN A 201 -9.89 26.31 0.05
N GLU A 202 -9.15 25.46 0.76
CA GLU A 202 -8.15 24.57 0.15
C GLU A 202 -8.76 23.65 -0.92
N GLY A 203 -9.90 23.02 -0.61
CA GLY A 203 -10.62 22.18 -1.57
C GLY A 203 -11.15 22.95 -2.77
N PHE A 204 -11.68 24.15 -2.55
CA PHE A 204 -12.19 25.03 -3.60
C PHE A 204 -11.10 25.46 -4.58
N ASP A 205 -9.95 25.91 -4.07
CA ASP A 205 -8.83 26.37 -4.87
C ASP A 205 -8.22 25.21 -5.69
N ARG A 206 -8.11 24.02 -5.07
CA ARG A 206 -7.61 22.81 -5.75
C ARG A 206 -8.51 22.37 -6.89
N ALA A 207 -9.83 22.44 -6.73
CA ALA A 207 -10.78 22.04 -7.77
C ALA A 207 -10.79 22.96 -8.99
N GLN A 208 -10.31 24.19 -8.84
CA GLN A 208 -10.18 25.15 -9.93
C GLN A 208 -8.84 25.04 -10.68
N GLN A 209 -7.84 24.36 -10.11
CA GLN A 209 -6.56 24.18 -10.77
C GLN A 209 -6.70 23.19 -11.95
N PRO A 210 -5.93 23.36 -13.03
CA PRO A 210 -5.85 22.35 -14.08
C PRO A 210 -5.39 21.02 -13.46
N VAL A 211 -6.17 19.97 -13.67
CA VAL A 211 -5.77 18.64 -13.20
C VAL A 211 -4.64 18.15 -14.09
N ALA A 212 -3.44 18.10 -13.55
CA ALA A 212 -2.35 17.41 -14.21
C ALA A 212 -2.69 15.92 -14.27
N MET A 213 -2.66 15.33 -15.46
CA MET A 213 -2.62 13.86 -15.58
C MET A 213 -1.49 13.37 -14.67
N PRO A 214 -1.69 12.31 -13.89
CA PRO A 214 -0.57 11.75 -13.15
C PRO A 214 0.53 11.45 -14.17
N GLY A 215 1.62 12.18 -14.10
CA GLY A 215 2.87 11.72 -14.70
C GLY A 215 3.20 10.38 -14.04
N GLU A 216 3.91 9.50 -14.73
CA GLU A 216 4.51 8.33 -14.09
C GLU A 216 4.95 8.73 -12.69
N ILE A 217 4.51 7.98 -11.67
CA ILE A 217 5.00 8.19 -10.31
C ILE A 217 6.49 7.89 -10.39
N VAL A 218 7.27 8.92 -10.64
CA VAL A 218 8.73 8.84 -10.54
C VAL A 218 8.98 8.69 -9.05
N HIS A 219 9.12 7.44 -8.60
CA HIS A 219 9.65 7.21 -7.26
C HIS A 219 11.00 7.92 -7.21
N ASP A 220 11.14 8.89 -6.32
CA ASP A 220 12.41 9.58 -6.13
C ASP A 220 13.52 8.55 -5.96
N LEU A 221 14.45 8.54 -6.92
CA LEU A 221 15.56 7.61 -6.86
C LEU A 221 16.43 7.99 -5.64
N PRO A 222 16.91 7.00 -4.87
CA PRO A 222 17.77 7.28 -3.74
C PRO A 222 19.02 8.06 -4.17
N VAL A 223 19.23 9.21 -3.54
CA VAL A 223 20.43 10.04 -3.79
C VAL A 223 21.55 9.59 -2.84
N PRO A 224 22.67 9.08 -3.36
CA PRO A 224 23.75 8.61 -2.52
C PRO A 224 24.47 9.78 -1.82
N THR A 225 24.48 9.77 -0.49
CA THR A 225 25.10 10.81 0.35
C THR A 225 26.54 10.48 0.78
N THR A 226 26.93 9.21 0.75
CA THR A 226 28.28 8.75 1.12
C THR A 226 29.16 8.50 -0.09
N GLU A 227 30.49 8.56 0.07
CA GLU A 227 31.44 8.25 -1.00
C GLU A 227 31.25 6.82 -1.53
N GLN A 228 31.11 5.85 -0.63
CA GLN A 228 30.85 4.45 -0.98
C GLN A 228 29.52 4.29 -1.75
N GLY A 229 28.47 5.00 -1.33
CA GLY A 229 27.18 5.00 -2.03
C GLY A 229 27.31 5.57 -3.45
N ARG A 230 28.07 6.65 -3.64
CA ARG A 230 28.34 7.23 -4.97
C ARG A 230 29.12 6.28 -5.87
N ALA A 231 30.13 5.59 -5.32
CA ALA A 231 30.89 4.58 -6.07
C ALA A 231 30.00 3.42 -6.54
N LEU A 232 29.13 2.91 -5.66
CA LEU A 232 28.18 1.85 -6.02
C LEU A 232 27.13 2.32 -7.05
N ALA A 233 26.65 3.56 -6.95
CA ALA A 233 25.74 4.15 -7.94
C ALA A 233 26.41 4.30 -9.33
N SER A 234 27.67 4.73 -9.37
CA SER A 234 28.47 4.79 -10.61
C SER A 234 28.66 3.41 -11.23
N ARG A 235 28.91 2.38 -10.38
CA ARG A 235 29.02 0.98 -10.83
C ARG A 235 27.70 0.47 -11.46
N ILE A 236 26.55 0.83 -10.91
CA ILE A 236 25.24 0.49 -11.47
C ILE A 236 25.12 1.03 -12.90
N VAL A 237 25.42 2.32 -13.08
CA VAL A 237 25.30 2.96 -14.40
C VAL A 237 26.25 2.34 -15.41
N ALA A 238 27.46 1.97 -14.99
CA ALA A 238 28.49 1.41 -15.87
C ALA A 238 28.20 -0.04 -16.29
N ASN A 239 27.64 -0.88 -15.39
CA ASN A 239 27.61 -2.32 -15.56
C ASN A 239 26.19 -2.91 -15.78
N LEU A 240 25.13 -2.15 -15.47
CA LEU A 240 23.76 -2.67 -15.56
C LEU A 240 22.96 -2.02 -16.67
N PRO A 241 22.08 -2.76 -17.35
CA PRO A 241 21.18 -2.21 -18.35
C PRO A 241 20.19 -1.21 -17.74
N ALA A 242 19.84 -0.17 -18.51
CA ALA A 242 18.98 0.93 -18.04
C ALA A 242 17.68 0.48 -17.32
N PRO A 243 16.92 -0.54 -17.79
CA PRO A 243 15.72 -1.00 -17.12
C PRO A 243 15.94 -1.55 -15.70
N ALA A 244 17.15 -1.99 -15.37
CA ALA A 244 17.48 -2.54 -14.05
C ALA A 244 18.03 -1.49 -13.06
N GLN A 245 18.51 -0.34 -13.55
CA GLN A 245 19.27 0.63 -12.75
C GLN A 245 18.47 1.21 -11.58
N ALA A 246 17.21 1.55 -11.79
CA ALA A 246 16.35 2.08 -10.73
C ALA A 246 16.17 1.07 -9.58
N ASN A 247 15.83 -0.19 -9.90
CA ASN A 247 15.69 -1.25 -8.92
C ASN A 247 17.02 -1.54 -8.21
N ALA A 248 18.14 -1.52 -8.95
CA ALA A 248 19.46 -1.74 -8.39
C ALA A 248 19.86 -0.63 -7.41
N LEU A 249 19.54 0.63 -7.72
CA LEU A 249 19.84 1.76 -6.84
C LEU A 249 19.03 1.71 -5.54
N HIS A 250 17.73 1.37 -5.61
CA HIS A 250 16.92 1.09 -4.43
C HIS A 250 17.44 -0.11 -3.63
N GLY A 251 17.90 -1.16 -4.32
CA GLY A 251 18.54 -2.32 -3.70
C GLY A 251 19.79 -1.96 -2.93
N VAL A 252 20.70 -1.21 -3.54
CA VAL A 252 21.92 -0.72 -2.88
C VAL A 252 21.59 0.12 -1.65
N ALA A 253 20.69 1.10 -1.77
CA ALA A 253 20.29 1.94 -0.64
C ALA A 253 19.72 1.10 0.53
N LYS A 254 18.84 0.13 0.22
CA LYS A 254 18.26 -0.78 1.20
C LYS A 254 19.32 -1.63 1.90
N LEU A 255 20.28 -2.19 1.16
CA LEU A 255 21.26 -3.13 1.69
C LEU A 255 22.39 -2.43 2.45
N MET A 256 22.75 -1.22 2.06
CA MET A 256 23.63 -0.35 2.87
C MET A 256 22.99 -0.01 4.22
N ASP A 257 21.69 0.28 4.24
CA ASP A 257 20.93 0.52 5.46
C ASP A 257 20.75 -0.77 6.29
N TRP A 258 20.57 -1.92 5.64
CA TRP A 258 20.35 -3.20 6.30
C TRP A 258 21.65 -3.75 6.94
N GLN A 259 22.77 -3.70 6.23
CA GLN A 259 24.08 -4.19 6.70
C GLN A 259 25.18 -3.14 6.50
N ASP A 260 25.75 -3.02 5.32
CA ASP A 260 26.82 -2.11 5.00
C ASP A 260 27.06 -2.03 3.48
N GLY A 261 28.03 -1.21 3.07
CA GLY A 261 28.37 -1.07 1.67
C GLY A 261 29.06 -2.30 1.06
N ALA A 262 29.75 -3.12 1.84
CA ALA A 262 30.34 -4.37 1.33
C ALA A 262 29.23 -5.38 0.97
N TYR A 263 28.18 -5.43 1.77
CA TYR A 263 27.02 -6.26 1.46
C TYR A 263 26.23 -5.77 0.25
N ALA A 264 26.14 -4.45 0.07
CA ALA A 264 25.57 -3.87 -1.14
C ALA A 264 26.46 -4.10 -2.38
N ALA A 265 27.79 -4.16 -2.23
CA ALA A 265 28.67 -4.54 -3.32
C ALA A 265 28.48 -6.02 -3.72
N LEU A 266 28.34 -6.94 -2.75
CA LEU A 266 28.01 -8.35 -2.98
C LEU A 266 26.69 -8.52 -3.76
N TYR A 267 25.69 -7.67 -3.48
CA TYR A 267 24.45 -7.64 -4.23
C TYR A 267 24.70 -7.31 -5.72
N LEU A 268 25.54 -6.32 -6.01
CA LEU A 268 25.89 -5.97 -7.39
C LEU A 268 26.69 -7.07 -8.08
N ASP A 269 27.64 -7.71 -7.40
CA ASP A 269 28.40 -8.85 -7.94
C ASP A 269 27.45 -9.97 -8.41
N ARG A 270 26.46 -10.30 -7.59
CA ARG A 270 25.44 -11.29 -7.88
C ARG A 270 24.55 -10.87 -9.07
N LEU A 271 24.10 -9.62 -9.07
CA LEU A 271 23.23 -9.09 -10.11
C LEU A 271 23.92 -9.02 -11.47
N GLU A 272 25.16 -8.57 -11.51
CA GLU A 272 25.97 -8.50 -12.73
C GLU A 272 26.18 -9.89 -13.36
N SER A 273 26.29 -10.93 -12.54
CA SER A 273 26.38 -12.32 -13.05
C SER A 273 25.12 -12.77 -13.79
N VAL A 274 23.95 -12.24 -13.46
CA VAL A 274 22.70 -12.51 -14.16
C VAL A 274 22.55 -11.58 -15.38
N ALA A 275 22.95 -10.32 -15.23
CA ALA A 275 22.90 -9.33 -16.31
C ALA A 275 23.73 -9.76 -17.54
N ALA A 276 24.85 -10.45 -17.32
CA ALA A 276 25.69 -10.99 -18.37
C ALA A 276 24.99 -12.08 -19.23
N LEU A 277 23.91 -12.66 -18.75
CA LEU A 277 23.13 -13.71 -19.45
C LEU A 277 21.83 -13.16 -20.06
N ASP A 278 21.51 -11.89 -19.80
CA ASP A 278 20.24 -11.27 -20.22
C ASP A 278 20.42 -10.49 -21.54
N VAL A 279 19.31 -10.28 -22.24
CA VAL A 279 19.26 -9.46 -23.46
C VAL A 279 18.03 -8.55 -23.42
N ALA A 280 17.98 -7.55 -24.30
CA ALA A 280 16.83 -6.67 -24.42
C ALA A 280 15.50 -7.48 -24.50
N PRO A 281 14.46 -7.06 -23.73
CA PRO A 281 14.32 -5.81 -22.96
C PRO A 281 14.91 -5.82 -21.54
N PHE A 282 15.76 -6.79 -21.17
CA PHE A 282 16.45 -6.90 -19.87
C PHE A 282 15.51 -7.07 -18.65
N GLU A 283 14.38 -7.71 -18.87
CA GLU A 283 13.36 -7.93 -17.83
C GLU A 283 13.87 -8.88 -16.73
N LEU A 284 14.66 -9.90 -17.10
CA LEU A 284 15.26 -10.83 -16.15
C LEU A 284 16.18 -10.09 -15.16
N THR A 285 17.03 -9.19 -15.64
CA THR A 285 17.92 -8.40 -14.79
C THR A 285 17.15 -7.43 -13.91
N ALA A 286 16.14 -6.74 -14.45
CA ALA A 286 15.32 -5.79 -13.71
C ALA A 286 14.54 -6.46 -12.58
N GLU A 287 13.92 -7.61 -12.82
CA GLU A 287 13.22 -8.39 -11.80
C GLU A 287 14.19 -9.03 -10.80
N THR A 288 15.34 -9.52 -11.26
CA THR A 288 16.38 -10.04 -10.36
C THR A 288 16.89 -8.95 -9.43
N ALA A 289 17.13 -7.73 -9.93
CA ALA A 289 17.53 -6.60 -9.10
C ALA A 289 16.55 -6.37 -7.94
N ARG A 290 15.26 -6.38 -8.23
CA ARG A 290 14.20 -6.22 -7.23
C ARG A 290 14.15 -7.36 -6.23
N HIS A 291 14.05 -8.60 -6.73
CA HIS A 291 13.84 -9.78 -5.90
C HIS A 291 15.06 -10.16 -5.07
N LEU A 292 16.26 -10.00 -5.60
CA LEU A 292 17.50 -10.22 -4.86
C LEU A 292 17.67 -9.21 -3.72
N ALA A 293 17.38 -7.92 -3.97
CA ALA A 293 17.42 -6.90 -2.92
C ALA A 293 16.40 -7.14 -1.80
N LEU A 294 15.20 -7.65 -2.15
CA LEU A 294 14.19 -8.03 -1.16
C LEU A 294 14.66 -9.23 -0.33
N TRP A 295 15.23 -10.25 -0.95
CA TRP A 295 15.69 -11.44 -0.25
C TRP A 295 16.92 -11.16 0.60
N MET A 296 17.93 -10.48 0.07
CA MET A 296 19.12 -10.09 0.83
C MET A 296 18.79 -9.15 2.01
N GLY A 297 17.76 -8.33 1.87
CA GLY A 297 17.29 -7.44 2.94
C GLY A 297 16.13 -8.04 3.75
N TYR A 298 16.18 -9.33 4.07
CA TYR A 298 15.19 -10.04 4.87
C TYR A 298 15.05 -9.46 6.29
N GLU A 299 13.92 -9.70 6.93
CA GLU A 299 13.68 -9.27 8.31
C GLU A 299 14.16 -10.33 9.30
N ASP A 300 15.18 -10.00 10.07
CA ASP A 300 15.64 -10.76 11.22
C ASP A 300 15.40 -9.97 12.53
N THR A 301 15.59 -10.61 13.66
CA THR A 301 15.41 -9.98 14.98
C THR A 301 16.29 -8.73 15.15
N ILE A 302 17.50 -8.72 14.56
CA ILE A 302 18.42 -7.58 14.60
C ILE A 302 17.82 -6.40 13.82
N ARG A 303 17.28 -6.65 12.62
CA ARG A 303 16.65 -5.62 11.80
C ARG A 303 15.40 -5.07 12.45
N VAL A 304 14.55 -5.94 12.99
CA VAL A 304 13.35 -5.53 13.72
C VAL A 304 13.71 -4.63 14.89
N ALA A 305 14.69 -5.03 15.71
CA ALA A 305 15.14 -4.24 16.85
C ALA A 305 15.71 -2.87 16.43
N ASP A 306 16.48 -2.81 15.33
CA ASP A 306 16.99 -1.56 14.77
C ASP A 306 15.83 -0.63 14.34
N LEU A 307 14.90 -1.12 13.53
CA LEU A 307 13.77 -0.33 13.05
C LEU A 307 12.88 0.19 14.20
N LYS A 308 12.71 -0.60 15.25
CA LYS A 308 11.88 -0.22 16.41
C LYS A 308 12.53 0.84 17.31
N THR A 309 13.83 1.00 17.27
CA THR A 309 14.59 1.94 18.12
C THR A 309 15.11 3.18 17.38
N ARG A 310 14.74 3.38 16.12
CA ARG A 310 15.16 4.55 15.33
C ARG A 310 14.39 5.81 15.73
N ALA A 311 15.10 6.94 15.83
CA ALA A 311 14.52 8.25 16.11
C ALA A 311 13.46 8.64 15.06
N SER A 312 13.72 8.35 13.78
CA SER A 312 12.78 8.61 12.67
C SER A 312 11.42 7.92 12.87
N ARG A 313 11.40 6.73 13.50
CA ARG A 313 10.14 6.06 13.84
C ARG A 313 9.34 6.82 14.88
N VAL A 314 10.00 7.28 15.95
CA VAL A 314 9.34 8.06 17.01
C VAL A 314 8.77 9.36 16.44
N SER A 315 9.54 10.06 15.60
CA SER A 315 9.09 11.30 14.93
C SER A 315 7.89 11.03 14.01
N ARG A 316 7.92 9.94 13.25
CA ARG A 316 6.79 9.54 12.38
C ARG A 316 5.52 9.26 13.20
N VAL A 317 5.63 8.42 14.25
CA VAL A 317 4.47 8.08 15.09
C VAL A 317 3.93 9.34 15.78
N ARG A 318 4.81 10.25 16.25
CA ARG A 318 4.40 11.54 16.81
C ARG A 318 3.57 12.36 15.80
N GLY A 319 4.00 12.40 14.54
CA GLY A 319 3.25 13.05 13.45
C GLY A 319 1.91 12.35 13.19
N GLU A 320 1.89 11.01 13.10
CA GLU A 320 0.67 10.23 12.85
C GLU A 320 -0.41 10.44 13.91
N VAL A 321 -0.01 10.53 15.20
CA VAL A 321 -0.95 10.79 16.31
C VAL A 321 -1.12 12.28 16.63
N LYS A 322 -0.47 13.17 15.85
CA LYS A 322 -0.51 14.64 16.03
C LYS A 322 -0.15 15.08 17.47
N ALA A 323 0.78 14.34 18.12
CA ALA A 323 1.21 14.68 19.48
C ALA A 323 2.07 15.94 19.49
N GLN A 324 1.78 16.85 20.42
CA GLN A 324 2.55 18.08 20.63
C GLN A 324 3.91 17.77 21.26
N ASP A 325 4.85 18.70 21.18
CA ASP A 325 6.23 18.48 21.65
C ASP A 325 6.33 18.31 23.17
N ASP A 326 5.38 18.88 23.94
CA ASP A 326 5.27 18.76 25.39
C ASP A 326 4.55 17.48 25.87
N GLN A 327 3.99 16.70 24.93
CA GLN A 327 3.27 15.45 25.24
C GLN A 327 4.23 14.25 25.24
N ILE A 328 4.07 13.40 26.26
CA ILE A 328 4.80 12.15 26.37
C ILE A 328 4.17 11.12 25.44
N LEU A 329 4.97 10.55 24.53
CA LEU A 329 4.55 9.49 23.64
C LEU A 329 5.02 8.14 24.18
N SER A 330 4.08 7.24 24.49
CA SER A 330 4.35 5.84 24.83
C SER A 330 3.94 4.94 23.66
N ILE A 331 4.86 4.11 23.18
CA ILE A 331 4.62 3.16 22.09
C ILE A 331 4.80 1.75 22.65
N THR A 332 3.69 1.03 22.74
CA THR A 332 3.68 -0.37 23.18
C THR A 332 3.37 -1.28 22.00
N GLU A 333 4.17 -2.33 21.85
CA GLU A 333 4.01 -3.33 20.80
C GLU A 333 3.87 -4.72 21.41
N PHE A 334 3.07 -5.56 20.76
CA PHE A 334 3.00 -6.97 21.10
C PHE A 334 4.09 -7.71 20.30
N MET A 335 5.02 -8.31 21.02
CA MET A 335 6.11 -9.08 20.45
C MET A 335 6.06 -10.53 20.95
N HIS A 336 6.17 -11.46 20.01
CA HIS A 336 6.20 -12.90 20.33
C HIS A 336 7.39 -13.56 19.63
N PRO A 337 8.64 -13.31 20.09
CA PRO A 337 9.81 -13.96 19.53
C PRO A 337 9.74 -15.47 19.82
N ARG A 338 9.92 -16.29 18.78
CA ARG A 338 10.06 -17.73 18.93
C ARG A 338 11.48 -18.12 19.31
N LEU A 339 11.64 -19.22 20.03
CA LEU A 339 12.97 -19.73 20.37
C LEU A 339 13.83 -19.93 19.11
N GLN A 340 13.24 -20.39 18.01
CA GLN A 340 13.94 -20.56 16.75
C GLN A 340 14.52 -19.23 16.24
N GLU A 341 13.74 -18.14 16.21
CA GLU A 341 14.19 -16.83 15.76
C GLU A 341 15.33 -16.27 16.61
N VAL A 342 15.28 -16.55 17.92
CA VAL A 342 16.38 -16.19 18.82
C VAL A 342 17.62 -17.02 18.52
N CYS A 343 17.50 -18.34 18.32
CA CYS A 343 18.63 -19.20 17.96
C CYS A 343 19.21 -18.83 16.59
N GLU A 344 18.40 -18.43 15.64
CA GLU A 344 18.81 -17.97 14.32
C GLU A 344 19.63 -16.66 14.39
N THR A 345 19.42 -15.83 15.41
CA THR A 345 20.18 -14.61 15.65
C THR A 345 21.57 -14.87 16.23
N LEU A 346 21.76 -16.02 16.87
CA LEU A 346 23.05 -16.41 17.48
C LEU A 346 24.05 -16.90 16.42
N PRO A 347 25.37 -16.91 16.73
CA PRO A 347 26.38 -17.54 15.89
C PRO A 347 25.96 -18.97 15.53
N ALA A 348 26.13 -19.36 14.25
CA ALA A 348 25.58 -20.59 13.69
C ALA A 348 25.89 -21.87 14.49
N GLY A 349 27.13 -21.99 15.02
CA GLY A 349 27.50 -23.16 15.85
C GLY A 349 26.69 -23.26 17.14
N ILE A 350 26.36 -22.13 17.76
CA ILE A 350 25.56 -22.08 18.99
C ILE A 350 24.09 -22.31 18.66
N GLY A 351 23.55 -21.59 17.67
CA GLY A 351 22.16 -21.74 17.28
C GLY A 351 21.81 -23.17 16.88
N ARG A 352 22.62 -23.82 16.03
CA ARG A 352 22.44 -25.22 15.63
C ARG A 352 22.49 -26.19 16.81
N ARG A 353 23.41 -26.01 17.76
CA ARG A 353 23.50 -26.88 18.94
C ARG A 353 22.26 -26.80 19.82
N ILE A 354 21.72 -25.58 20.03
CA ILE A 354 20.51 -25.39 20.82
C ILE A 354 19.32 -26.06 20.12
N LEU A 355 19.12 -25.82 18.84
CA LEU A 355 18.01 -26.37 18.06
C LEU A 355 18.09 -27.90 17.90
N ALA A 356 19.28 -28.47 17.82
CA ALA A 356 19.48 -29.92 17.75
C ALA A 356 19.24 -30.64 19.09
N SER A 357 19.33 -29.94 20.21
CA SER A 357 19.17 -30.54 21.54
C SER A 357 17.72 -30.44 22.03
N LYS A 358 16.98 -31.56 22.03
CA LYS A 358 15.61 -31.64 22.56
C LYS A 358 15.49 -31.14 24.01
N GLY A 359 16.52 -31.37 24.83
CA GLY A 359 16.55 -30.92 26.23
C GLY A 359 16.68 -29.41 26.34
N LEU A 360 17.64 -28.81 25.62
CA LEU A 360 17.83 -27.36 25.59
C LEU A 360 16.62 -26.63 24.98
N THR A 361 16.08 -27.14 23.88
CA THR A 361 14.90 -26.57 23.24
C THR A 361 13.69 -26.60 24.17
N LYS A 362 13.47 -27.69 24.92
CA LYS A 362 12.39 -27.78 25.90
C LYS A 362 12.59 -26.84 27.09
N LEU A 363 13.83 -26.72 27.57
CA LEU A 363 14.17 -25.86 28.72
C LEU A 363 14.02 -24.37 28.34
N LEU A 364 14.66 -23.96 27.25
CA LEU A 364 14.64 -22.55 26.79
C LEU A 364 13.29 -22.16 26.21
N GLY A 365 12.59 -23.07 25.55
CA GLY A 365 11.26 -22.83 24.94
C GLY A 365 10.23 -22.30 25.93
N ARG A 366 10.35 -22.66 27.22
CA ARG A 366 9.45 -22.16 28.27
C ARG A 366 9.47 -20.63 28.42
N PHE A 367 10.54 -19.97 28.03
CA PHE A 367 10.67 -18.52 28.08
C PHE A 367 10.09 -17.80 26.86
N PHE A 368 9.70 -18.54 25.82
CA PHE A 368 9.25 -18.03 24.52
C PHE A 368 7.87 -18.58 24.13
N THR A 369 7.06 -19.00 25.11
CA THR A 369 5.71 -19.54 24.88
C THR A 369 4.65 -18.44 24.76
N GLU A 370 4.89 -17.28 25.36
CA GLU A 370 3.90 -16.20 25.45
C GLU A 370 4.41 -14.92 24.82
N GLY A 371 3.51 -14.22 24.13
CA GLY A 371 3.80 -12.87 23.65
C GLY A 371 3.87 -11.88 24.80
N ARG A 372 4.64 -10.81 24.58
CA ARG A 372 4.89 -9.78 25.60
C ARG A 372 4.53 -8.40 25.04
N HIS A 373 3.92 -7.59 25.90
CA HIS A 373 3.78 -6.17 25.65
C HIS A 373 5.11 -5.48 25.93
N VAL A 374 5.70 -4.91 24.89
CA VAL A 374 7.00 -4.26 24.92
C VAL A 374 6.82 -2.78 24.68
N GLU A 375 7.04 -1.97 25.71
CA GLU A 375 7.03 -0.51 25.57
C GLU A 375 8.37 -0.07 24.96
N THR A 376 8.37 0.14 23.64
CA THR A 376 9.60 0.44 22.88
C THR A 376 10.19 1.82 23.18
N THR A 377 9.40 2.72 23.76
CA THR A 377 9.86 4.03 24.29
C THR A 377 10.35 3.98 25.72
N GLY A 378 10.03 2.90 26.47
CA GLY A 378 10.49 2.71 27.84
C GLY A 378 11.98 2.33 27.88
N LEU A 379 12.75 2.94 28.78
CA LEU A 379 14.22 2.82 28.86
C LEU A 379 14.73 1.38 28.85
N ARG A 380 14.11 0.51 29.64
CA ARG A 380 14.51 -0.91 29.76
C ARG A 380 14.43 -1.64 28.43
N TRP A 381 13.30 -1.56 27.75
CA TRP A 381 13.08 -2.25 26.50
C TRP A 381 13.82 -1.59 25.34
N PHE A 382 13.92 -0.26 25.36
CA PHE A 382 14.73 0.47 24.39
C PHE A 382 16.19 0.02 24.43
N LEU A 383 16.81 -0.06 25.62
CA LEU A 383 18.18 -0.53 25.77
C LEU A 383 18.37 -1.99 25.36
N ALA A 384 17.40 -2.87 25.72
CA ALA A 384 17.44 -4.27 25.28
C ALA A 384 17.39 -4.39 23.75
N LEU A 385 16.47 -3.69 23.10
CA LEU A 385 16.36 -3.68 21.64
C LEU A 385 17.60 -3.03 20.98
N ARG A 386 18.16 -1.96 21.54
CA ARG A 386 19.41 -1.35 21.04
C ARG A 386 20.60 -2.30 21.15
N THR A 387 20.66 -3.13 22.20
CA THR A 387 21.69 -4.18 22.32
C THR A 387 21.54 -5.22 21.22
N VAL A 388 20.31 -5.67 20.94
CA VAL A 388 20.06 -6.59 19.82
C VAL A 388 20.40 -5.93 18.47
N ALA A 389 20.00 -4.68 18.26
CA ALA A 389 20.33 -3.93 17.04
C ALA A 389 21.86 -3.78 16.84
N ALA A 390 22.63 -3.61 17.93
CA ALA A 390 24.09 -3.53 17.88
C ALA A 390 24.76 -4.84 17.43
N MET A 391 24.05 -5.98 17.47
CA MET A 391 24.52 -7.25 16.92
C MET A 391 24.65 -7.25 15.39
N ARG A 392 24.28 -6.16 14.70
CA ARG A 392 24.45 -5.99 13.24
C ARG A 392 25.86 -6.34 12.77
N SER A 393 26.89 -5.97 13.51
CA SER A 393 28.30 -6.28 13.18
C SER A 393 28.62 -7.78 13.17
N ILE A 394 27.93 -8.58 13.96
CA ILE A 394 28.11 -10.03 14.04
C ILE A 394 27.08 -10.81 13.22
N ARG A 395 26.09 -10.14 12.62
CA ARG A 395 25.06 -10.76 11.78
C ARG A 395 25.62 -11.72 10.72
N PRO A 396 26.74 -11.43 10.01
CA PRO A 396 27.28 -12.35 9.01
C PRO A 396 27.71 -13.73 9.57
N ARG A 397 27.81 -13.86 10.91
CA ARG A 397 28.12 -15.12 11.59
C ARG A 397 26.87 -15.80 12.17
N SER A 398 25.70 -15.16 12.08
CA SER A 398 24.45 -15.71 12.62
C SER A 398 23.98 -16.91 11.79
N LEU A 399 23.22 -17.79 12.44
CA LEU A 399 22.67 -18.98 11.78
C LEU A 399 21.75 -18.56 10.62
N ARG A 400 20.85 -17.59 10.84
CA ARG A 400 19.95 -17.07 9.83
C ARG A 400 20.68 -16.55 8.61
N TYR A 401 21.73 -15.75 8.81
CA TYR A 401 22.49 -15.18 7.70
C TYR A 401 23.09 -16.28 6.82
N ILE A 402 23.75 -17.28 7.44
CA ILE A 402 24.38 -18.37 6.68
C ILE A 402 23.34 -19.14 5.86
N GLU A 403 22.22 -19.50 6.47
CA GLU A 403 21.14 -20.22 5.78
C GLU A 403 20.51 -19.42 4.63
N GLU A 404 20.29 -18.11 4.83
CA GLU A 404 19.74 -17.28 3.78
C GLU A 404 20.75 -17.07 2.63
N GLN A 405 22.04 -16.90 2.93
CA GLN A 405 23.05 -16.81 1.87
C GLN A 405 23.13 -18.11 1.04
N GLU A 406 23.07 -19.27 1.70
CA GLU A 406 23.03 -20.58 0.99
C GLU A 406 21.80 -20.68 0.10
N ARG A 407 20.60 -20.28 0.58
CA ARG A 407 19.36 -20.30 -0.21
C ARG A 407 19.43 -19.35 -1.41
N ILE A 408 19.98 -18.15 -1.21
CA ILE A 408 20.15 -17.15 -2.26
C ILE A 408 21.09 -17.64 -3.34
N GLU A 409 22.23 -18.23 -2.97
CA GLU A 409 23.17 -18.78 -3.96
C GLU A 409 22.56 -19.93 -4.77
N HIS A 410 21.89 -20.86 -4.11
CA HIS A 410 21.18 -21.95 -4.81
C HIS A 410 20.11 -21.45 -5.78
N TRP A 411 19.39 -20.38 -5.42
CA TRP A 411 18.44 -19.74 -6.31
C TRP A 411 19.11 -19.06 -7.49
N LEU A 412 20.17 -18.29 -7.26
CA LEU A 412 20.93 -17.64 -8.33
C LEU A 412 21.57 -18.64 -9.29
N ASP A 413 22.10 -19.75 -8.78
CA ASP A 413 22.65 -20.83 -9.62
C ASP A 413 21.56 -21.43 -10.53
N LEU A 414 20.37 -21.64 -9.99
CA LEU A 414 19.24 -22.12 -10.80
C LEU A 414 18.84 -21.09 -11.85
N VAL A 415 18.71 -19.82 -11.47
CA VAL A 415 18.36 -18.74 -12.40
C VAL A 415 19.40 -18.62 -13.51
N ARG A 416 20.69 -18.63 -13.20
CA ARG A 416 21.79 -18.59 -14.18
C ARG A 416 21.78 -19.80 -15.13
N THR A 417 21.53 -20.99 -14.56
CA THR A 417 21.47 -22.23 -15.36
C THR A 417 20.31 -22.20 -16.36
N GLU A 418 19.13 -21.77 -15.91
CA GLU A 418 17.96 -21.72 -16.79
C GLU A 418 17.99 -20.51 -17.73
N ALA A 419 18.57 -19.38 -17.35
CA ALA A 419 18.70 -18.20 -18.20
C ALA A 419 19.49 -18.49 -19.51
N ALA A 420 20.47 -19.39 -19.43
CA ALA A 420 21.25 -19.83 -20.60
C ALA A 420 20.43 -20.68 -21.59
N ARG A 421 19.28 -21.21 -21.18
CA ARG A 421 18.44 -22.14 -21.95
C ARG A 421 17.07 -21.55 -22.29
N ASP A 422 16.38 -21.02 -21.29
CA ASP A 422 15.02 -20.48 -21.36
C ASP A 422 14.90 -19.30 -20.39
N ARG A 423 14.96 -18.09 -20.95
CA ARG A 423 14.89 -16.84 -20.17
C ARG A 423 13.51 -16.61 -19.55
N GLU A 424 12.44 -17.04 -20.23
CA GLU A 424 11.09 -16.89 -19.67
C GLU A 424 10.94 -17.76 -18.42
N LEU A 425 11.49 -18.97 -18.46
CA LEU A 425 11.53 -19.84 -17.29
C LEU A 425 12.39 -19.26 -16.17
N ALA A 426 13.58 -18.74 -16.47
CA ALA A 426 14.44 -18.09 -15.48
C ALA A 426 13.73 -16.90 -14.83
N LEU A 427 13.01 -16.09 -15.59
CA LEU A 427 12.21 -14.97 -15.11
C LEU A 427 11.12 -15.42 -14.13
N GLU A 428 10.38 -16.49 -14.46
CA GLU A 428 9.36 -17.02 -13.55
C GLU A 428 9.96 -17.62 -12.28
N LEU A 429 11.15 -18.22 -12.33
CA LEU A 429 11.90 -18.68 -11.17
C LEU A 429 12.36 -17.50 -10.29
N VAL A 430 12.75 -16.39 -10.89
CA VAL A 430 13.03 -15.14 -10.15
C VAL A 430 11.78 -14.67 -9.42
N ARG A 431 10.64 -14.62 -10.09
CA ARG A 431 9.36 -14.19 -9.54
C ARG A 431 8.84 -15.11 -8.41
N CYS A 432 9.27 -16.37 -8.35
CA CYS A 432 8.91 -17.27 -7.25
C CYS A 432 9.44 -16.80 -5.89
N GLN A 433 10.48 -15.95 -5.84
CA GLN A 433 10.94 -15.35 -4.59
C GLN A 433 9.84 -14.58 -3.84
N ARG A 434 8.82 -14.09 -4.53
CA ARG A 434 7.65 -13.42 -3.91
C ARG A 434 6.93 -14.30 -2.87
N LEU A 435 7.06 -15.60 -2.94
CA LEU A 435 6.50 -16.52 -1.97
C LEU A 435 7.17 -16.42 -0.61
N ILE A 436 8.47 -16.05 -0.58
CA ILE A 436 9.27 -15.96 0.63
C ILE A 436 9.11 -14.57 1.22
N LYS A 437 8.16 -14.41 2.15
CA LYS A 437 7.91 -13.13 2.82
C LYS A 437 7.32 -13.34 4.21
N GLY A 438 7.34 -12.27 5.00
CA GLY A 438 6.82 -12.27 6.36
C GLY A 438 7.74 -12.97 7.36
N TYR A 439 7.18 -13.40 8.47
CA TYR A 439 7.88 -14.06 9.58
C TYR A 439 6.96 -15.14 10.18
N GLY A 440 7.54 -16.01 11.03
CA GLY A 440 6.82 -17.11 11.67
C GLY A 440 6.17 -18.05 10.67
N ASP A 441 4.91 -18.46 10.93
CA ASP A 441 4.19 -19.46 10.10
C ASP A 441 4.01 -19.00 8.64
N THR A 442 3.88 -17.69 8.39
CA THR A 442 3.75 -17.15 7.03
C THR A 442 5.03 -17.36 6.24
N PHE A 443 6.18 -17.09 6.87
CA PHE A 443 7.48 -17.34 6.25
C PHE A 443 7.73 -18.82 6.00
N GLU A 444 7.46 -19.69 7.00
CA GLU A 444 7.66 -21.14 6.87
C GLU A 444 6.81 -21.74 5.75
N ARG A 445 5.55 -21.34 5.67
CA ARG A 445 4.64 -21.77 4.59
C ARG A 445 5.12 -21.26 3.23
N GLY A 446 5.48 -19.99 3.13
CA GLY A 446 5.94 -19.38 1.89
C GLY A 446 7.23 -20.03 1.38
N LEU A 447 8.21 -20.25 2.27
CA LEU A 447 9.44 -20.98 1.99
C LEU A 447 9.16 -22.43 1.57
N GLY A 448 8.26 -23.11 2.27
CA GLY A 448 7.85 -24.48 1.93
C GLY A 448 7.22 -24.57 0.52
N ASN A 449 6.32 -23.65 0.17
CA ASN A 449 5.72 -23.60 -1.16
C ASN A 449 6.78 -23.28 -2.24
N TYR A 450 7.68 -22.35 -1.98
CA TYR A 450 8.80 -22.04 -2.86
C TYR A 450 9.67 -23.28 -3.11
N GLN A 451 10.10 -23.96 -2.05
CA GLN A 451 10.94 -25.17 -2.15
C GLN A 451 10.25 -26.29 -2.95
N ARG A 452 8.94 -26.46 -2.79
CA ARG A 452 8.17 -27.47 -3.54
C ARG A 452 8.12 -27.13 -5.03
N ILE A 453 7.95 -25.87 -5.43
CA ILE A 453 8.01 -25.45 -6.84
C ILE A 453 9.38 -25.71 -7.42
N ILE A 454 10.45 -25.33 -6.72
CA ILE A 454 11.83 -25.53 -7.19
C ILE A 454 12.17 -27.03 -7.31
N ASN A 455 11.76 -27.84 -6.34
CA ASN A 455 11.99 -29.28 -6.39
C ASN A 455 11.21 -29.94 -7.53
N GLU A 456 9.95 -29.54 -7.75
CA GLU A 456 9.14 -30.01 -8.85
C GLU A 456 9.79 -29.69 -10.21
N HIS A 457 10.30 -28.46 -10.37
CA HIS A 457 11.05 -28.09 -11.58
C HIS A 457 12.33 -28.93 -11.76
N ARG A 458 13.11 -29.13 -10.70
CA ARG A 458 14.34 -29.95 -10.77
C ARG A 458 14.07 -31.40 -11.17
N HIS A 459 12.95 -31.97 -10.73
CA HIS A 459 12.61 -33.37 -11.02
C HIS A 459 11.97 -33.55 -12.41
N ARG A 460 11.14 -32.60 -12.87
CA ARG A 460 10.29 -32.79 -14.05
C ARG A 460 10.47 -31.73 -15.14
N ARG A 461 11.37 -30.79 -14.96
CA ARG A 461 11.64 -29.68 -15.92
C ARG A 461 10.36 -28.99 -16.38
N ARG A 462 9.67 -28.34 -15.45
CA ARG A 462 8.46 -27.57 -15.72
C ARG A 462 8.74 -26.38 -16.64
N SER A 463 7.79 -26.07 -17.51
CA SER A 463 7.81 -24.88 -18.37
C SER A 463 7.57 -23.59 -17.58
N ALA A 464 7.90 -22.45 -18.16
CA ALA A 464 7.63 -21.11 -17.60
C ALA A 464 6.14 -20.94 -17.24
N LYS A 465 5.24 -21.39 -18.11
CA LYS A 465 3.79 -21.34 -17.90
C LYS A 465 3.34 -22.13 -16.66
N GLU A 466 3.86 -23.35 -16.48
CA GLU A 466 3.53 -24.18 -15.33
C GLU A 466 4.08 -23.59 -14.02
N ILE A 467 5.32 -23.08 -14.03
CA ILE A 467 5.91 -22.39 -12.85
C ILE A 467 5.07 -21.16 -12.48
N ARG A 468 4.67 -20.36 -13.47
CA ARG A 468 3.76 -19.21 -13.25
C ARG A 468 2.46 -19.63 -12.59
N GLN A 469 1.80 -20.67 -13.11
CA GLN A 469 0.54 -21.17 -12.54
C GLN A 469 0.71 -21.66 -11.10
N LEU A 470 1.75 -22.45 -10.82
CA LEU A 470 2.05 -22.93 -9.48
C LEU A 470 2.30 -21.78 -8.51
N ARG A 471 3.06 -20.76 -8.93
CA ARG A 471 3.29 -19.56 -8.13
C ARG A 471 1.98 -18.81 -7.84
N GLU A 472 1.12 -18.61 -8.85
CA GLU A 472 -0.16 -17.91 -8.71
C GLU A 472 -1.09 -18.66 -7.75
N PHE A 473 -1.20 -19.98 -7.86
CA PHE A 473 -1.97 -20.78 -6.89
C PHE A 473 -1.40 -20.69 -5.48
N ALA A 474 -0.08 -20.71 -5.32
CA ALA A 474 0.55 -20.57 -4.01
C ALA A 474 0.37 -19.16 -3.38
N LEU A 475 0.16 -18.12 -4.21
CA LEU A 475 -0.11 -16.75 -3.76
C LEU A 475 -1.59 -16.47 -3.51
N ALA A 476 -2.49 -17.22 -4.15
CA ALA A 476 -3.94 -16.97 -4.08
C ALA A 476 -4.59 -17.55 -2.83
N ASP A 477 -3.99 -18.59 -2.21
CA ASP A 477 -4.63 -19.38 -1.15
C ASP A 477 -3.75 -19.51 0.09
N ASP A 478 -4.22 -18.93 1.19
CA ASP A 478 -3.56 -19.00 2.50
C ASP A 478 -3.44 -20.43 3.06
N LYS A 479 -4.35 -21.32 2.69
CA LYS A 479 -4.34 -22.73 3.12
C LYS A 479 -3.55 -23.63 2.18
N SER A 480 -3.08 -23.09 1.04
CA SER A 480 -2.37 -23.83 -0.01
C SER A 480 -3.17 -25.02 -0.60
N GLU A 481 -4.51 -25.02 -0.51
CA GLU A 481 -5.35 -26.10 -1.03
C GLU A 481 -5.31 -26.16 -2.54
N ALA A 482 -5.53 -25.02 -3.22
CA ALA A 482 -5.44 -24.92 -4.68
C ALA A 482 -4.05 -25.27 -5.20
N PHE A 483 -3.00 -24.84 -4.50
CA PHE A 483 -1.62 -25.19 -4.82
C PHE A 483 -1.35 -26.70 -4.67
N ASN A 484 -1.83 -27.31 -3.58
CA ASN A 484 -1.70 -28.74 -3.36
C ASN A 484 -2.44 -29.58 -4.43
N GLN A 485 -3.62 -29.09 -4.84
CA GLN A 485 -4.39 -29.73 -5.91
C GLN A 485 -3.66 -29.62 -7.26
N ALA A 486 -3.14 -28.43 -7.60
CA ALA A 486 -2.37 -28.22 -8.82
C ALA A 486 -1.13 -29.11 -8.88
N LEU A 487 -0.39 -29.27 -7.78
CA LEU A 487 0.75 -30.18 -7.70
C LEU A 487 0.35 -31.66 -7.89
N ARG A 488 -0.83 -32.08 -7.40
CA ARG A 488 -1.32 -33.47 -7.58
C ARG A 488 -1.80 -33.73 -9.01
N GLN A 489 -2.44 -32.76 -9.64
CA GLN A 489 -2.91 -32.89 -11.05
C GLN A 489 -1.77 -32.85 -12.04
N ALA A 490 -0.66 -32.26 -11.67
CA ALA A 490 0.57 -32.21 -12.45
C ALA A 490 1.43 -33.49 -12.28
N ASN A 491 1.04 -34.43 -11.41
CA ASN A 491 1.61 -35.75 -11.21
C ASN A 491 0.91 -36.80 -12.08
#